data_81f8459b816436d93758c8f8569b09eb
#
_entry.id   81f8459b816436d93758c8f8569b09eb
#
_cell.length_a   1.000
_cell.length_b   1.000
_cell.length_c   1.000
_cell.angle_alpha   90.00
_cell.angle_beta   90.00
_cell.angle_gamma   90.00
#
_symmetry.space_group_name_H-M   'P 1'
#
loop_
_entity.id
_entity.type
_entity.pdbx_description
1 polymer ?
#
loop_
_entity_poly.entity_id
_entity_poly.type
_entity_poly.pdbx_seq_one_letter_code
_entity_poly.pdbx_strand_id
1 'polypeptide(L)'
;QQLPEIYGLWGSTIVLSFLSYPYMFLIIRSTLSRLDGSLEEASRVLGRGGVKTFLYTTVPLLRPAIGSGCILVSLYTLSDFGAVSLLRYETFTWAIMTQYESSFNRVAAASFSLVLILFAFLFLIINSVGLKSRNYYVSGISGSSRKPKLLELGIRGKIVSFSLVIILIFFSVFFPFYGLTYWFIRGIISGEILKFDWIIVWNSIFVSFLTAIV
;
A
#
# COMPACT_ATOMS: atom_id res chain seq x y z
N GLN A 1 1.65 32.01 4.84
CA GLN A 1 0.66 30.97 5.22
C GLN A 1 1.46 29.70 5.50
N GLN A 2 1.55 29.33 6.76
CA GLN A 2 2.15 28.04 7.13
C GLN A 2 1.15 26.97 6.71
N LEU A 3 1.60 26.06 5.86
CA LEU A 3 0.84 24.82 5.59
C LEU A 3 0.62 24.12 6.94
N PRO A 4 -0.56 23.47 7.16
CA PRO A 4 -0.77 22.72 8.38
C PRO A 4 0.36 21.70 8.55
N GLU A 5 0.90 21.61 9.75
CA GLU A 5 2.00 20.69 10.05
C GLU A 5 1.52 19.25 9.90
N ILE A 6 1.79 18.66 8.73
CA ILE A 6 1.46 17.26 8.41
C ILE A 6 2.59 16.37 8.93
N TYR A 7 3.13 16.66 10.12
CA TYR A 7 4.18 15.86 10.73
C TYR A 7 3.63 14.82 11.73
N GLY A 8 4.44 13.81 12.03
CA GLY A 8 4.13 12.81 13.05
C GLY A 8 3.28 11.66 12.55
N LEU A 9 2.62 10.96 13.49
CA LEU A 9 1.88 9.72 13.24
C LEU A 9 0.83 9.84 12.13
N TRP A 10 -0.01 10.86 12.19
CA TRP A 10 -1.13 11.01 11.23
C TRP A 10 -0.64 11.27 9.81
N GLY A 11 0.35 12.16 9.65
CA GLY A 11 0.95 12.42 8.35
C GLY A 11 1.61 11.18 7.76
N SER A 12 2.42 10.48 8.55
CA SER A 12 3.07 9.24 8.13
C SER A 12 2.06 8.15 7.74
N THR A 13 1.00 7.99 8.54
CA THR A 13 -0.06 7.01 8.24
C THR A 13 -0.77 7.31 6.93
N ILE A 14 -1.14 8.57 6.69
CA ILE A 14 -1.82 8.97 5.46
C ILE A 14 -0.90 8.73 4.25
N VAL A 15 0.34 9.22 4.30
CA VAL A 15 1.29 9.09 3.18
C VAL A 15 1.60 7.62 2.90
N LEU A 16 1.91 6.82 3.92
CA LEU A 16 2.18 5.38 3.75
C LEU A 16 0.95 4.62 3.24
N SER A 17 -0.26 5.01 3.65
CA SER A 17 -1.50 4.42 3.12
C SER A 17 -1.65 4.70 1.63
N PHE A 18 -1.37 5.92 1.17
CA PHE A 18 -1.43 6.26 -0.25
C PHE A 18 -0.31 5.60 -1.07
N LEU A 19 0.86 5.37 -0.48
CA LEU A 19 1.94 4.63 -1.15
C LEU A 19 1.65 3.13 -1.23
N SER A 20 0.96 2.58 -0.23
CA SER A 20 0.76 1.12 -0.10
C SER A 20 -0.53 0.62 -0.72
N TYR A 21 -1.54 1.49 -0.96
CA TYR A 21 -2.85 1.06 -1.48
C TYR A 21 -2.77 0.27 -2.80
N PRO A 22 -1.84 0.56 -3.75
CA PRO A 22 -1.77 -0.19 -5.00
C PRO A 22 -1.47 -1.67 -4.79
N TYR A 23 -0.63 -2.01 -3.80
CA TYR A 23 -0.32 -3.41 -3.47
C TYR A 23 -1.56 -4.16 -3.01
N MET A 24 -2.31 -3.58 -2.08
CA MET A 24 -3.55 -4.16 -1.59
C MET A 24 -4.60 -4.28 -2.69
N PHE A 25 -4.76 -3.23 -3.50
CA PHE A 25 -5.69 -3.18 -4.62
C PHE A 25 -5.40 -4.28 -5.65
N LEU A 26 -4.15 -4.46 -6.05
CA LEU A 26 -3.77 -5.47 -7.05
C LEU A 26 -4.03 -6.90 -6.56
N ILE A 27 -3.74 -7.20 -5.30
CA ILE A 27 -3.98 -8.51 -4.70
C ILE A 27 -5.48 -8.80 -4.65
N ILE A 28 -6.29 -7.86 -4.15
CA ILE A 28 -7.74 -8.04 -4.06
C ILE A 28 -8.36 -8.14 -5.45
N ARG A 29 -7.97 -7.28 -6.39
CA ARG A 29 -8.46 -7.32 -7.77
C ARG A 29 -8.12 -8.63 -8.47
N SER A 30 -6.89 -9.10 -8.33
CA SER A 30 -6.45 -10.38 -8.89
C SER A 30 -7.28 -11.55 -8.37
N THR A 31 -7.54 -11.58 -7.07
CA THR A 31 -8.36 -12.62 -6.46
C THR A 31 -9.81 -12.49 -6.86
N LEU A 32 -10.38 -11.29 -6.85
CA LEU A 32 -11.77 -11.04 -7.24
C LEU A 32 -12.04 -11.44 -8.68
N SER A 33 -11.08 -11.22 -9.59
CA SER A 33 -11.22 -11.59 -11.00
C SER A 33 -11.20 -13.11 -11.24
N ARG A 34 -10.75 -13.90 -10.25
CA ARG A 34 -10.69 -15.36 -10.28
C ARG A 34 -11.85 -16.03 -9.52
N LEU A 35 -12.63 -15.26 -8.77
CA LEU A 35 -13.79 -15.80 -8.07
C LEU A 35 -14.86 -16.25 -9.06
N ASP A 36 -15.46 -17.40 -8.78
CA ASP A 36 -16.59 -17.90 -9.56
C ASP A 36 -17.84 -17.08 -9.24
N GLY A 37 -18.41 -16.43 -10.25
CA GLY A 37 -19.64 -15.65 -10.15
C GLY A 37 -20.88 -16.48 -9.76
N SER A 38 -20.83 -17.80 -9.90
CA SER A 38 -21.94 -18.70 -9.56
C SER A 38 -22.33 -18.61 -8.09
N LEU A 39 -21.37 -18.40 -7.18
CA LEU A 39 -21.62 -18.23 -5.75
C LEU A 39 -22.40 -16.94 -5.45
N GLU A 40 -22.12 -15.87 -6.19
CA GLU A 40 -22.89 -14.63 -6.07
C GLU A 40 -24.30 -14.78 -6.64
N GLU A 41 -24.42 -15.46 -7.78
CA GLU A 41 -25.73 -15.75 -8.39
C GLU A 41 -26.58 -16.63 -7.46
N ALA A 42 -26.03 -17.69 -6.89
CA ALA A 42 -26.72 -18.52 -5.92
C ALA A 42 -27.19 -17.74 -4.67
N SER A 43 -26.33 -16.85 -4.16
CA SER A 43 -26.69 -15.99 -3.03
C SER A 43 -27.86 -15.04 -3.36
N ARG A 44 -27.91 -14.54 -4.60
CA ARG A 44 -29.01 -13.67 -5.08
C ARG A 44 -30.31 -14.44 -5.28
N VAL A 45 -30.23 -15.67 -5.80
CA VAL A 45 -31.42 -16.56 -5.95
C VAL A 45 -32.03 -16.84 -4.59
N LEU A 46 -31.21 -16.95 -3.53
CA LEU A 46 -31.65 -17.09 -2.14
C LEU A 46 -32.25 -15.80 -1.53
N GLY A 47 -32.52 -14.78 -2.36
CA GLY A 47 -33.19 -13.54 -1.92
C GLY A 47 -32.26 -12.50 -1.29
N ARG A 48 -30.93 -12.68 -1.32
CA ARG A 48 -30.00 -11.69 -0.80
C ARG A 48 -29.78 -10.57 -1.83
N GLY A 49 -30.04 -9.33 -1.42
CA GLY A 49 -29.71 -8.15 -2.22
C GLY A 49 -28.20 -8.00 -2.44
N GLY A 50 -27.76 -7.24 -3.45
CA GLY A 50 -26.37 -7.12 -3.88
C GLY A 50 -25.38 -6.76 -2.76
N VAL A 51 -25.72 -5.83 -1.86
CA VAL A 51 -24.87 -5.45 -0.71
C VAL A 51 -24.72 -6.61 0.28
N LYS A 52 -25.80 -7.32 0.59
CA LYS A 52 -25.73 -8.49 1.47
C LYS A 52 -24.93 -9.62 0.85
N THR A 53 -25.06 -9.87 -0.45
CA THR A 53 -24.23 -10.84 -1.18
C THR A 53 -22.76 -10.47 -1.10
N PHE A 54 -22.42 -9.21 -1.34
CA PHE A 54 -21.03 -8.73 -1.23
C PHE A 54 -20.46 -8.96 0.18
N LEU A 55 -21.15 -8.52 1.23
CA LEU A 55 -20.64 -8.61 2.61
C LEU A 55 -20.58 -10.04 3.14
N TYR A 56 -21.55 -10.88 2.81
CA TYR A 56 -21.67 -12.24 3.38
C TYR A 56 -21.13 -13.35 2.50
N THR A 57 -20.88 -13.09 1.20
CA THR A 57 -20.35 -14.09 0.27
C THR A 57 -19.00 -13.66 -0.28
N THR A 58 -18.91 -12.49 -0.92
CA THR A 58 -17.69 -12.04 -1.61
C THR A 58 -16.57 -11.67 -0.62
N VAL A 59 -16.86 -10.86 0.40
CA VAL A 59 -15.85 -10.44 1.38
C VAL A 59 -15.24 -11.62 2.16
N PRO A 60 -15.99 -12.60 2.64
CA PRO A 60 -15.42 -13.79 3.27
C PRO A 60 -14.49 -14.60 2.35
N LEU A 61 -14.80 -14.69 1.05
CA LEU A 61 -13.95 -15.35 0.06
C LEU A 61 -12.66 -14.58 -0.22
N LEU A 62 -12.69 -13.26 -0.06
CA LEU A 62 -11.53 -12.39 -0.21
C LEU A 62 -10.61 -12.33 1.04
N ARG A 63 -11.03 -12.89 2.18
CA ARG A 63 -10.24 -12.86 3.43
C ARG A 63 -8.78 -13.29 3.26
N PRO A 64 -8.46 -14.39 2.53
CA PRO A 64 -7.07 -14.79 2.34
C PRO A 64 -6.26 -13.75 1.55
N ALA A 65 -6.88 -13.14 0.52
CA ALA A 65 -6.27 -12.09 -0.28
C ALA A 65 -6.06 -10.81 0.55
N ILE A 66 -7.05 -10.45 1.36
CA ILE A 66 -6.92 -9.31 2.30
C ILE A 66 -5.80 -9.57 3.30
N GLY A 67 -5.73 -10.77 3.87
CA GLY A 67 -4.68 -11.15 4.81
C GLY A 67 -3.29 -11.07 4.20
N SER A 68 -3.09 -11.63 3.00
CA SER A 68 -1.80 -11.55 2.29
C SER A 68 -1.44 -10.11 1.90
N GLY A 69 -2.42 -9.31 1.49
CA GLY A 69 -2.22 -7.89 1.24
C GLY A 69 -1.84 -7.11 2.49
N CYS A 70 -2.47 -7.38 3.62
CA CYS A 70 -2.10 -6.78 4.91
C CYS A 70 -0.65 -7.13 5.31
N ILE A 71 -0.22 -8.38 5.11
CA ILE A 71 1.17 -8.78 5.36
C ILE A 71 2.12 -7.95 4.52
N LEU A 72 1.87 -7.90 3.20
CA LEU A 72 2.74 -7.18 2.27
C LEU A 72 2.83 -5.69 2.64
N VAL A 73 1.71 -5.04 2.87
CA VAL A 73 1.66 -3.62 3.25
C VAL A 73 2.36 -3.39 4.58
N SER A 74 2.15 -4.25 5.57
CA SER A 74 2.78 -4.09 6.89
C SER A 74 4.29 -4.27 6.83
N LEU A 75 4.80 -5.24 6.07
CA LEU A 75 6.24 -5.42 5.88
C LEU A 75 6.85 -4.23 5.13
N TYR A 76 6.15 -3.73 4.12
CA TYR A 76 6.56 -2.54 3.40
C TYR A 76 6.66 -1.33 4.34
N THR A 77 5.63 -1.07 5.14
CA THR A 77 5.61 0.07 6.07
C THR A 77 6.61 -0.07 7.21
N LEU A 78 6.86 -1.30 7.70
CA LEU A 78 7.91 -1.56 8.70
C LEU A 78 9.32 -1.31 8.17
N SER A 79 9.56 -1.50 6.89
CA SER A 79 10.86 -1.27 6.25
C SER A 79 11.05 0.16 5.75
N ASP A 80 9.98 0.96 5.70
CA ASP A 80 10.07 2.32 5.19
C ASP A 80 10.82 3.25 6.16
N PHE A 81 11.85 3.90 5.63
CA PHE A 81 12.60 4.94 6.32
C PHE A 81 12.30 6.33 5.72
N GLY A 82 12.10 6.39 4.40
CA GLY A 82 12.02 7.64 3.66
C GLY A 82 10.84 8.52 4.08
N ALA A 83 9.63 7.98 4.01
CA ALA A 83 8.43 8.74 4.35
C ALA A 83 8.39 9.12 5.83
N VAL A 84 8.75 8.19 6.74
CA VAL A 84 8.72 8.45 8.18
C VAL A 84 9.77 9.48 8.62
N SER A 85 10.95 9.46 8.03
CA SER A 85 12.01 10.44 8.34
C SER A 85 11.66 11.85 7.87
N LEU A 86 11.10 11.98 6.66
CA LEU A 86 10.63 13.26 6.13
C LEU A 86 9.48 13.85 6.96
N LEU A 87 8.61 13.01 7.49
CA LEU A 87 7.48 13.41 8.32
C LEU A 87 7.83 13.50 9.82
N ARG A 88 9.11 13.38 10.16
CA ARG A 88 9.63 13.49 11.53
C ARG A 88 8.90 12.57 12.51
N TYR A 89 8.59 11.36 12.08
CA TYR A 89 7.99 10.36 12.92
C TYR A 89 9.02 9.28 13.28
N GLU A 90 9.33 9.16 14.56
CA GLU A 90 10.35 8.25 15.08
C GLU A 90 9.85 6.81 15.04
N THR A 91 10.40 6.03 14.10
CA THR A 91 10.16 4.59 13.96
C THR A 91 11.43 3.80 14.25
N PHE A 92 11.35 2.47 14.27
CA PHE A 92 12.54 1.62 14.43
C PHE A 92 13.55 1.85 13.30
N THR A 93 13.11 2.03 12.06
CA THR A 93 13.98 2.32 10.92
C THR A 93 14.69 3.67 11.08
N TRP A 94 13.99 4.68 11.57
CA TRP A 94 14.56 5.96 11.90
C TRP A 94 15.59 5.84 13.07
N ALA A 95 15.25 5.11 14.12
CA ALA A 95 16.14 4.89 15.26
C ALA A 95 17.42 4.14 14.85
N ILE A 96 17.31 3.11 14.00
CA ILE A 96 18.45 2.36 13.46
C ILE A 96 19.39 3.29 12.71
N MET A 97 18.84 4.11 11.79
CA MET A 97 19.63 5.03 10.98
C MET A 97 20.31 6.10 11.83
N THR A 98 19.61 6.66 12.80
CA THR A 98 20.16 7.66 13.74
C THR A 98 21.31 7.08 14.57
N GLN A 99 21.19 5.85 15.07
CA GLN A 99 22.26 5.20 15.81
C GLN A 99 23.45 4.86 14.92
N TYR A 100 23.20 4.50 13.67
CA TYR A 100 24.26 4.13 12.73
C TYR A 100 25.05 5.35 12.24
N GLU A 101 24.37 6.43 11.83
CA GLU A 101 24.99 7.59 11.22
C GLU A 101 25.38 8.68 12.21
N SER A 102 24.50 9.03 13.13
CA SER A 102 24.70 10.17 14.03
C SER A 102 25.45 9.81 15.31
N SER A 103 25.12 8.67 15.91
CA SER A 103 25.72 8.23 17.18
C SER A 103 26.93 7.34 16.99
N PHE A 104 27.20 6.87 15.76
CA PHE A 104 28.24 5.87 15.42
C PHE A 104 28.19 4.61 16.30
N ASN A 105 27.05 4.35 16.92
CA ASN A 105 26.87 3.20 17.81
C ASN A 105 26.27 2.02 17.02
N ARG A 106 27.15 1.27 16.35
CA ARG A 106 26.77 0.10 15.54
C ARG A 106 26.13 -1.01 16.36
N VAL A 107 26.49 -1.15 17.63
CA VAL A 107 25.92 -2.17 18.51
C VAL A 107 24.45 -1.86 18.82
N ALA A 108 24.14 -0.59 19.13
CA ALA A 108 22.76 -0.17 19.35
C ALA A 108 21.92 -0.29 18.06
N ALA A 109 22.48 0.12 16.92
CA ALA A 109 21.79 -0.04 15.62
C ALA A 109 21.49 -1.52 15.34
N ALA A 110 22.43 -2.42 15.56
CA ALA A 110 22.24 -3.88 15.41
C ALA A 110 21.15 -4.42 16.37
N SER A 111 21.13 -3.96 17.61
CA SER A 111 20.11 -4.35 18.59
C SER A 111 18.70 -3.94 18.16
N PHE A 112 18.52 -2.71 17.70
CA PHE A 112 17.24 -2.25 17.15
C PHE A 112 16.83 -3.01 15.88
N SER A 113 17.80 -3.35 15.03
CA SER A 113 17.53 -4.16 13.82
C SER A 113 17.03 -5.57 14.18
N LEU A 114 17.62 -6.20 15.21
CA LEU A 114 17.15 -7.51 15.69
C LEU A 114 15.72 -7.44 16.23
N VAL A 115 15.40 -6.38 16.99
CA VAL A 115 14.03 -6.16 17.47
C VAL A 115 13.05 -5.97 16.32
N LEU A 116 13.44 -5.19 15.31
CA LEU A 116 12.60 -4.99 14.11
C LEU A 116 12.34 -6.30 13.35
N ILE A 117 13.39 -7.14 13.19
CA ILE A 117 13.27 -8.46 12.58
C ILE A 117 12.32 -9.35 13.40
N LEU A 118 12.43 -9.33 14.73
CA LEU A 118 11.56 -10.08 15.60
C LEU A 118 10.09 -9.65 15.44
N PHE A 119 9.81 -8.34 15.37
CA PHE A 119 8.46 -7.83 15.10
C PHE A 119 7.95 -8.25 13.73
N ALA A 120 8.77 -8.16 12.69
CA ALA A 120 8.38 -8.61 11.34
C ALA A 120 8.05 -10.12 11.34
N PHE A 121 8.85 -10.93 12.04
CA PHE A 121 8.63 -12.37 12.14
C PHE A 121 7.35 -12.71 12.92
N LEU A 122 7.14 -12.02 14.05
CA LEU A 122 5.93 -12.16 14.85
C LEU A 122 4.69 -11.81 14.05
N PHE A 123 4.76 -10.73 13.26
CA PHE A 123 3.66 -10.29 12.40
C PHE A 123 3.34 -11.33 11.31
N LEU A 124 4.37 -11.92 10.69
CA LEU A 124 4.20 -13.01 9.72
C LEU A 124 3.55 -14.24 10.37
N ILE A 125 3.97 -14.64 11.57
CA ILE A 125 3.40 -15.80 12.26
C ILE A 125 1.93 -15.55 12.59
N ILE A 126 1.59 -14.41 13.19
CA ILE A 126 0.21 -14.07 13.56
C ILE A 126 -0.69 -14.13 12.33
N ASN A 127 -0.27 -13.55 11.22
CA ASN A 127 -1.05 -13.59 9.99
C ASN A 127 -1.14 -14.98 9.38
N SER A 128 -0.06 -15.77 9.38
CA SER A 128 -0.06 -17.13 8.83
C SER A 128 -0.98 -18.06 9.62
N VAL A 129 -1.00 -17.96 10.94
CA VAL A 129 -1.90 -18.73 11.81
C VAL A 129 -3.35 -18.32 11.58
N GLY A 130 -3.63 -17.03 11.47
CA GLY A 130 -4.97 -16.50 11.20
C GLY A 130 -5.54 -16.97 9.85
N LEU A 131 -4.69 -17.15 8.84
CA LEU A 131 -5.07 -17.63 7.52
C LEU A 131 -5.22 -19.15 7.47
N LYS A 132 -4.39 -19.89 8.23
CA LYS A 132 -4.37 -21.37 8.23
C LYS A 132 -5.59 -21.99 8.89
N SER A 133 -6.24 -21.28 9.80
CA SER A 133 -7.40 -21.78 10.57
C SER A 133 -8.68 -22.01 9.74
N ARG A 134 -8.70 -21.66 8.46
CA ARG A 134 -9.79 -21.98 7.55
C ARG A 134 -9.21 -22.47 6.24
N ASN A 135 -9.15 -23.80 6.10
CA ASN A 135 -8.98 -24.46 4.81
C ASN A 135 -10.09 -23.99 3.87
N TYR A 136 -9.88 -22.83 3.23
CA TYR A 136 -10.62 -22.46 2.04
C TYR A 136 -10.17 -23.43 0.93
N TYR A 137 -10.78 -24.59 0.89
CA TYR A 137 -10.79 -25.41 -0.31
C TYR A 137 -11.38 -24.50 -1.40
N VAL A 138 -10.52 -23.93 -2.21
CA VAL A 138 -10.89 -23.50 -3.56
C VAL A 138 -11.10 -24.80 -4.34
N SER A 139 -12.11 -25.56 -3.94
CA SER A 139 -12.65 -26.69 -4.67
C SER A 139 -13.50 -26.13 -5.80
N GLY A 140 -12.86 -25.73 -6.86
CA GLY A 140 -13.52 -25.10 -8.00
C GLY A 140 -12.61 -24.92 -9.19
N ILE A 141 -11.47 -25.66 -9.20
CA ILE A 141 -10.67 -25.79 -10.42
C ILE A 141 -11.21 -27.02 -11.16
N SER A 142 -12.38 -26.89 -11.73
CA SER A 142 -12.83 -27.85 -12.74
C SER A 142 -13.75 -27.10 -13.71
N GLY A 143 -13.16 -26.59 -14.76
CA GLY A 143 -13.74 -26.71 -16.09
C GLY A 143 -14.90 -25.81 -16.48
N SER A 144 -15.11 -24.64 -15.88
CA SER A 144 -15.95 -23.63 -16.53
C SER A 144 -15.60 -22.25 -15.98
N SER A 145 -14.55 -21.66 -16.50
CA SER A 145 -14.22 -20.26 -16.24
C SER A 145 -15.29 -19.38 -16.91
N ARG A 146 -16.47 -19.29 -16.30
CA ARG A 146 -17.40 -18.22 -16.63
C ARG A 146 -16.73 -16.94 -16.23
N LYS A 147 -16.42 -16.10 -17.21
CA LYS A 147 -15.91 -14.74 -16.97
C LYS A 147 -16.78 -14.06 -15.93
N PRO A 148 -16.20 -13.45 -14.90
CA PRO A 148 -16.99 -12.76 -13.88
C PRO A 148 -17.90 -11.76 -14.58
N LYS A 149 -19.20 -11.88 -14.29
CA LYS A 149 -20.19 -10.98 -14.88
C LYS A 149 -19.94 -9.59 -14.31
N LEU A 150 -19.47 -8.70 -15.15
CA LEU A 150 -19.27 -7.29 -14.75
C LEU A 150 -20.61 -6.75 -14.27
N LEU A 151 -20.65 -6.28 -13.04
CA LEU A 151 -21.81 -5.59 -12.49
C LEU A 151 -22.04 -4.32 -13.30
N GLU A 152 -23.17 -4.25 -14.00
CA GLU A 152 -23.61 -3.02 -14.61
C GLU A 152 -23.97 -2.01 -13.53
N LEU A 153 -23.01 -1.17 -13.18
CA LEU A 153 -23.26 -0.05 -12.29
C LEU A 153 -24.19 0.93 -13.00
N GLY A 154 -25.38 1.17 -12.46
CA GLY A 154 -26.22 2.27 -12.93
C GLY A 154 -25.45 3.61 -12.92
N ILE A 155 -25.99 4.62 -13.57
CA ILE A 155 -25.34 5.94 -13.73
C ILE A 155 -24.79 6.48 -12.38
N ARG A 156 -25.55 6.37 -11.31
CA ARG A 156 -25.12 6.80 -9.97
C ARG A 156 -23.88 6.04 -9.46
N GLY A 157 -23.83 4.73 -9.65
CA GLY A 157 -22.70 3.90 -9.26
C GLY A 157 -21.44 4.22 -10.09
N LYS A 158 -21.59 4.49 -11.39
CA LYS A 158 -20.49 4.93 -12.27
C LYS A 158 -19.91 6.28 -11.80
N ILE A 159 -20.77 7.24 -11.47
CA ILE A 159 -20.34 8.56 -10.99
C ILE A 159 -19.57 8.42 -9.66
N VAL A 160 -20.09 7.66 -8.71
CA VAL A 160 -19.42 7.44 -7.41
C VAL A 160 -18.08 6.75 -7.59
N SER A 161 -18.00 5.69 -8.39
CA SER A 161 -16.75 4.99 -8.65
C SER A 161 -15.72 5.88 -9.36
N PHE A 162 -16.15 6.65 -10.34
CA PHE A 162 -15.28 7.56 -11.08
C PHE A 162 -14.78 8.71 -10.19
N SER A 163 -15.65 9.27 -9.35
CA SER A 163 -15.28 10.29 -8.37
C SER A 163 -14.26 9.77 -7.36
N LEU A 164 -14.41 8.55 -6.85
CA LEU A 164 -13.43 7.93 -5.95
C LEU A 164 -12.06 7.77 -6.62
N VAL A 165 -12.04 7.30 -7.87
CA VAL A 165 -10.77 7.14 -8.63
C VAL A 165 -10.11 8.50 -8.85
N ILE A 166 -10.87 9.53 -9.22
CA ILE A 166 -10.33 10.89 -9.38
C ILE A 166 -9.76 11.42 -8.08
N ILE A 167 -10.46 11.25 -6.96
CA ILE A 167 -9.99 11.68 -5.64
C ILE A 167 -8.68 10.96 -5.29
N LEU A 168 -8.59 9.66 -5.50
CA LEU A 168 -7.36 8.89 -5.25
C LEU A 168 -6.20 9.39 -6.11
N ILE A 169 -6.40 9.61 -7.41
CA ILE A 169 -5.38 10.12 -8.31
C ILE A 169 -4.96 11.54 -7.87
N PHE A 170 -5.92 12.38 -7.52
CA PHE A 170 -5.65 13.75 -7.07
C PHE A 170 -4.74 13.76 -5.84
N PHE A 171 -5.07 13.02 -4.80
CA PHE A 171 -4.26 12.96 -3.59
C PHE A 171 -2.94 12.21 -3.77
N SER A 172 -2.92 11.15 -4.58
CA SER A 172 -1.72 10.33 -4.77
C SER A 172 -0.70 10.94 -5.72
N VAL A 173 -1.12 11.68 -6.72
CA VAL A 173 -0.25 12.22 -7.78
C VAL A 173 -0.19 13.74 -7.74
N PHE A 174 -1.35 14.38 -7.85
CA PHE A 174 -1.40 15.83 -8.05
C PHE A 174 -0.92 16.61 -6.83
N PHE A 175 -1.31 16.18 -5.64
CA PHE A 175 -0.95 16.88 -4.40
C PHE A 175 0.57 16.84 -4.11
N PRO A 176 1.27 15.69 -4.16
CA PRO A 176 2.73 15.65 -4.02
C PRO A 176 3.45 16.44 -5.12
N PHE A 177 2.97 16.33 -6.36
CA PHE A 177 3.57 17.04 -7.48
C PHE A 177 3.45 18.56 -7.34
N TYR A 178 2.30 19.04 -6.88
CA TYR A 178 2.07 20.45 -6.57
C TYR A 178 3.02 20.92 -5.46
N GLY A 179 3.16 20.16 -4.38
CA GLY A 179 4.07 20.47 -3.28
C GLY A 179 5.52 20.59 -3.74
N LEU A 180 6.01 19.62 -4.50
CA LEU A 180 7.36 19.63 -5.06
C LEU A 180 7.58 20.81 -6.00
N THR A 181 6.64 21.08 -6.88
CA THR A 181 6.71 22.22 -7.82
C THR A 181 6.74 23.57 -7.07
N TYR A 182 5.90 23.70 -6.05
CA TYR A 182 5.88 24.90 -5.21
C TYR A 182 7.23 25.16 -4.53
N TRP A 183 7.81 24.13 -3.91
CA TRP A 183 9.12 24.25 -3.25
C TRP A 183 10.25 24.49 -4.24
N PHE A 184 10.21 23.87 -5.41
CA PHE A 184 11.16 24.07 -6.49
C PHE A 184 11.17 25.53 -6.97
N ILE A 185 10.00 26.08 -7.26
CA ILE A 185 9.85 27.48 -7.70
C ILE A 185 10.34 28.44 -6.60
N ARG A 186 9.98 28.15 -5.35
CA ARG A 186 10.41 28.96 -4.22
C ARG A 186 11.92 28.93 -4.03
N GLY A 187 12.56 27.78 -4.19
CA GLY A 187 14.03 27.65 -4.12
C GLY A 187 14.73 28.51 -5.18
N ILE A 188 14.25 28.49 -6.42
CA ILE A 188 14.77 29.33 -7.49
C ILE A 188 14.62 30.84 -7.18
N ILE A 189 13.45 31.25 -6.70
CA ILE A 189 13.18 32.67 -6.36
C ILE A 189 14.04 33.12 -5.18
N SER A 190 14.32 32.24 -4.22
CA SER A 190 15.20 32.53 -3.07
C SER A 190 16.68 32.58 -3.42
N GLY A 191 17.04 32.34 -4.68
CA GLY A 191 18.43 32.39 -5.15
C GLY A 191 19.29 31.20 -4.68
N GLU A 192 18.70 30.12 -4.26
CA GLU A 192 19.45 28.90 -3.95
C GLU A 192 20.07 28.34 -5.23
N ILE A 193 21.38 28.11 -5.21
CA ILE A 193 22.10 27.51 -6.33
C ILE A 193 21.73 26.02 -6.38
N LEU A 194 20.92 25.65 -7.35
CA LEU A 194 20.61 24.25 -7.62
C LEU A 194 21.90 23.54 -8.08
N LYS A 195 22.58 22.88 -7.16
CA LYS A 195 23.68 21.95 -7.50
C LYS A 195 23.05 20.68 -8.04
N PHE A 196 22.82 20.66 -9.34
CA PHE A 196 22.25 19.50 -10.02
C PHE A 196 23.39 18.55 -10.40
N ASP A 197 23.47 17.43 -9.71
CA ASP A 197 24.49 16.42 -9.96
C ASP A 197 23.92 15.33 -10.88
N TRP A 198 24.26 15.42 -12.16
CA TRP A 198 23.80 14.47 -13.19
C TRP A 198 24.19 13.02 -12.90
N ILE A 199 25.30 12.80 -12.18
CA ILE A 199 25.78 11.48 -11.81
C ILE A 199 24.78 10.77 -10.90
N ILE A 200 24.20 11.49 -9.94
CA ILE A 200 23.21 10.94 -9.01
C ILE A 200 21.95 10.51 -9.75
N VAL A 201 21.48 11.33 -10.69
CA VAL A 201 20.32 11.02 -11.53
C VAL A 201 20.58 9.76 -12.37
N TRP A 202 21.74 9.70 -13.03
CA TRP A 202 22.10 8.55 -13.86
C TRP A 202 22.20 7.27 -13.05
N ASN A 203 22.86 7.31 -11.90
CA ASN A 203 22.98 6.16 -11.00
C ASN A 203 21.60 5.66 -10.52
N SER A 204 20.68 6.58 -10.17
CA SER A 204 19.34 6.22 -9.75
C SER A 204 18.54 5.53 -10.86
N ILE A 205 18.62 6.05 -12.09
CA ILE A 205 17.96 5.45 -13.26
C ILE A 205 18.57 4.07 -13.55
N PHE A 206 19.90 3.95 -13.54
CA PHE A 206 20.61 2.72 -13.85
C PHE A 206 20.29 1.60 -12.85
N VAL A 207 20.34 1.91 -11.56
CA VAL A 207 19.98 0.94 -10.50
C VAL A 207 18.51 0.52 -10.61
N SER A 208 17.60 1.49 -10.83
CA SER A 208 16.17 1.18 -10.98
C SER A 208 15.92 0.28 -12.20
N PHE A 209 16.59 0.54 -13.31
CA PHE A 209 16.48 -0.28 -14.51
C PHE A 209 17.02 -1.70 -14.32
N LEU A 210 18.20 -1.84 -13.69
CA LEU A 210 18.77 -3.15 -13.36
C LEU A 210 17.84 -3.95 -12.44
N THR A 211 17.30 -3.31 -11.41
CA THR A 211 16.40 -3.97 -10.46
C THR A 211 15.07 -4.41 -11.12
N ALA A 212 14.62 -3.69 -12.14
CA ALA A 212 13.39 -4.05 -12.87
C ALA A 212 13.57 -5.23 -13.84
N ILE A 213 14.81 -5.56 -14.24
CA ILE A 213 15.11 -6.69 -15.14
C ILE A 213 15.28 -8.00 -14.37
N VAL A 214 15.68 -7.95 -13.09
CA VAL A 214 15.86 -9.12 -12.21
C VAL A 214 14.52 -9.54 -11.60
#